data_f5837ef3109da9566e9b8a81a5d0b58e
#
_entry.id   f5837ef3109da9566e9b8a81a5d0b58e
#
_cell.length_a   1.000
_cell.length_b   1.000
_cell.length_c   1.000
_cell.angle_alpha   90.00
_cell.angle_beta   90.00
_cell.angle_gamma   90.00
#
_symmetry.space_group_name_H-M   'P 1'
#
loop_
_entity.id
_entity.type
_entity.pdbx_description
1 polymer ?
#
loop_
_entity_poly.entity_id
_entity_poly.type
_entity_poly.pdbx_seq_one_letter_code
_entity_poly.pdbx_strand_id
1 'polypeptide(L)'
;TLVKSSAASDVYKRQSKTKGAPTGIIEVDSMAMVASVAQVVVMPVIAGFALKKVFPRVARIVSPVCPLLAVGAVALICSSVIGKHSEAILGAGQDILFAVICLHALGFMFGYIGAKIFGFPSRDARTASIEVGMQNSALGVVLAAAHFAKDPLVAVVPAISATVHSCLG
;
A
#
# COMPACT_ATOMS: atom_id res chain seq x y z
N THR A 1 6.08 -13.58 -33.44
CA THR A 1 5.65 -13.53 -32.02
C THR A 1 6.63 -14.23 -31.08
N LEU A 2 7.35 -15.25 -31.51
CA LEU A 2 8.33 -16.04 -30.75
C LEU A 2 9.65 -15.28 -30.45
N VAL A 3 10.06 -14.36 -31.31
CA VAL A 3 11.33 -13.59 -31.12
C VAL A 3 11.24 -12.56 -29.99
N LYS A 4 10.08 -11.96 -29.76
CA LYS A 4 9.85 -11.02 -28.64
C LYS A 4 9.89 -11.71 -27.26
N SER A 5 9.50 -12.97 -27.18
CA SER A 5 9.54 -13.75 -25.94
C SER A 5 10.97 -14.10 -25.54
N SER A 6 11.86 -14.37 -26.50
CA SER A 6 13.28 -14.68 -26.24
C SER A 6 14.05 -13.47 -25.71
N ALA A 7 13.87 -12.28 -26.31
CA ALA A 7 14.54 -11.06 -25.88
C ALA A 7 14.14 -10.63 -24.46
N ALA A 8 12.86 -10.76 -24.11
CA ALA A 8 12.38 -10.49 -22.76
C ALA A 8 12.95 -11.50 -21.74
N SER A 9 13.08 -12.77 -22.11
CA SER A 9 13.70 -13.80 -21.30
C SER A 9 15.21 -13.54 -21.09
N ASP A 10 15.92 -13.04 -22.09
CA ASP A 10 17.35 -12.75 -22.01
C ASP A 10 17.66 -11.48 -21.21
N VAL A 11 16.81 -10.45 -21.29
CA VAL A 11 16.88 -9.26 -20.43
C VAL A 11 16.63 -9.65 -18.98
N TYR A 12 15.65 -10.51 -18.73
CA TYR A 12 15.33 -11.02 -17.40
C TYR A 12 16.49 -11.85 -16.80
N LYS A 13 17.11 -12.73 -17.59
CA LYS A 13 18.30 -13.51 -17.18
C LYS A 13 19.54 -12.66 -16.91
N ARG A 14 19.69 -11.51 -17.55
CA ARG A 14 20.79 -10.55 -17.27
C ARG A 14 20.58 -9.82 -15.96
N GLN A 15 19.35 -9.44 -15.63
CA GLN A 15 19.03 -8.83 -14.31
C GLN A 15 19.24 -9.81 -13.15
N SER A 16 19.08 -11.11 -13.39
CA SER A 16 19.31 -12.19 -12.42
C SER A 16 20.77 -12.40 -12.03
N LYS A 17 21.73 -11.87 -12.77
CA LYS A 17 23.17 -11.99 -12.50
C LYS A 17 23.76 -10.87 -11.65
N THR A 18 23.02 -9.85 -11.31
CA THR A 18 23.41 -8.85 -10.31
C THR A 18 23.29 -9.48 -8.93
N LYS A 19 24.42 -9.67 -8.26
CA LYS A 19 24.55 -10.27 -6.92
C LYS A 19 23.60 -9.55 -5.95
N GLY A 20 22.62 -10.28 -5.44
CA GLY A 20 21.75 -9.84 -4.33
C GLY A 20 20.29 -9.60 -4.64
N ALA A 21 19.83 -9.64 -5.89
CA ALA A 21 18.41 -9.63 -6.18
C ALA A 21 17.82 -11.04 -6.02
N PRO A 22 16.64 -11.21 -5.38
CA PRO A 22 15.96 -12.50 -5.32
C PRO A 22 15.62 -12.94 -6.75
N THR A 23 16.29 -13.99 -7.22
CA THR A 23 16.21 -14.54 -8.58
C THR A 23 15.04 -15.51 -8.74
N GLY A 24 13.89 -15.20 -8.15
CA GLY A 24 12.69 -15.98 -8.31
C GLY A 24 11.64 -15.23 -9.14
N ILE A 25 11.08 -15.89 -10.15
CA ILE A 25 9.79 -15.46 -10.68
C ILE A 25 8.83 -15.52 -9.50
N ILE A 26 8.36 -14.35 -9.06
CA ILE A 26 7.32 -14.31 -8.03
C ILE A 26 6.03 -14.74 -8.73
N GLU A 27 5.67 -16.01 -8.55
CA GLU A 27 4.37 -16.49 -8.99
C GLU A 27 3.30 -15.89 -8.08
N VAL A 28 2.53 -14.97 -8.64
CA VAL A 28 1.41 -14.35 -7.93
C VAL A 28 0.13 -15.03 -8.38
N ASP A 29 -0.54 -15.69 -7.45
CA ASP A 29 -1.91 -16.14 -7.68
C ASP A 29 -2.85 -14.92 -7.60
N SER A 30 -3.13 -14.36 -8.77
CA SER A 30 -3.97 -13.18 -8.90
C SER A 30 -5.39 -13.38 -8.36
N MET A 31 -5.95 -14.59 -8.47
CA MET A 31 -7.30 -14.88 -7.96
C MET A 31 -7.31 -14.96 -6.45
N ALA A 32 -6.31 -15.61 -5.84
CA ALA A 32 -6.15 -15.64 -4.39
C ALA A 32 -5.92 -14.23 -3.82
N MET A 33 -5.16 -13.38 -4.52
CA MET A 33 -4.94 -12.01 -4.11
C MET A 33 -6.24 -11.19 -4.18
N VAL A 34 -7.01 -11.28 -5.26
CA VAL A 34 -8.31 -10.60 -5.40
C VAL A 34 -9.28 -11.06 -4.31
N ALA A 35 -9.34 -12.36 -4.03
CA ALA A 35 -10.17 -12.90 -2.96
C ALA A 35 -9.75 -12.36 -1.58
N SER A 36 -8.45 -12.29 -1.31
CA SER A 36 -7.91 -11.71 -0.07
C SER A 36 -8.27 -10.22 0.08
N VAL A 37 -8.15 -9.43 -0.98
CA VAL A 37 -8.56 -8.02 -0.98
C VAL A 37 -10.07 -7.90 -0.73
N ALA A 38 -10.88 -8.68 -1.41
CA ALA A 38 -12.32 -8.69 -1.21
C ALA A 38 -12.67 -9.04 0.24
N GLN A 39 -12.03 -10.04 0.82
CA GLN A 39 -12.25 -10.45 2.20
C GLN A 39 -11.82 -9.38 3.21
N VAL A 40 -10.64 -8.79 3.03
CA VAL A 40 -10.06 -7.84 4.00
C VAL A 40 -10.71 -6.46 3.89
N VAL A 41 -11.21 -6.07 2.72
CA VAL A 41 -11.81 -4.74 2.49
C VAL A 41 -13.32 -4.80 2.45
N VAL A 42 -13.90 -5.65 1.61
CA VAL A 42 -15.35 -5.64 1.35
C VAL A 42 -16.13 -6.18 2.54
N MET A 43 -15.66 -7.27 3.16
CA MET A 43 -16.36 -7.88 4.30
C MET A 43 -16.48 -6.93 5.50
N PRO A 44 -15.43 -6.25 5.98
CA PRO A 44 -15.57 -5.29 7.07
C PRO A 44 -16.47 -4.10 6.72
N VAL A 45 -16.43 -3.62 5.47
CA VAL A 45 -17.31 -2.53 5.03
C VAL A 45 -18.78 -2.95 5.08
N ILE A 46 -19.12 -4.13 4.55
CA ILE A 46 -20.48 -4.68 4.62
C ILE A 46 -20.89 -4.89 6.07
N ALA A 47 -20.02 -5.46 6.90
CA ALA A 47 -20.29 -5.68 8.32
C ALA A 47 -20.53 -4.36 9.06
N GLY A 48 -19.70 -3.34 8.81
CA GLY A 48 -19.87 -2.01 9.39
C GLY A 48 -21.18 -1.34 8.96
N PHE A 49 -21.56 -1.47 7.70
CA PHE A 49 -22.83 -0.95 7.20
C PHE A 49 -24.03 -1.68 7.82
N ALA A 50 -23.97 -3.02 7.91
CA ALA A 50 -25.00 -3.82 8.56
C ALA A 50 -25.12 -3.46 10.05
N LEU A 51 -23.99 -3.32 10.75
CA LEU A 51 -23.98 -2.91 12.17
C LEU A 51 -24.63 -1.54 12.35
N LYS A 52 -24.30 -0.57 11.48
CA LYS A 52 -24.92 0.76 11.53
C LYS A 52 -26.42 0.72 11.30
N LYS A 53 -26.92 -0.17 10.42
CA LYS A 53 -28.33 -0.32 10.10
C LYS A 53 -29.10 -1.05 11.20
N VAL A 54 -28.54 -2.14 11.75
CA VAL A 54 -29.20 -3.01 12.74
C VAL A 54 -29.07 -2.43 14.16
N PHE A 55 -27.91 -1.91 14.51
CA PHE A 55 -27.58 -1.39 15.84
C PHE A 55 -27.07 0.06 15.78
N PRO A 56 -27.92 1.04 15.39
CA PRO A 56 -27.48 2.42 15.20
C PRO A 56 -26.96 3.10 16.47
N ARG A 57 -27.42 2.66 17.66
CA ARG A 57 -26.93 3.17 18.95
C ARG A 57 -25.50 2.74 19.20
N VAL A 58 -25.18 1.46 18.97
CA VAL A 58 -23.82 0.90 19.12
C VAL A 58 -22.87 1.56 18.14
N ALA A 59 -23.28 1.64 16.88
CA ALA A 59 -22.49 2.28 15.83
C ALA A 59 -22.13 3.73 16.19
N ARG A 60 -23.06 4.50 16.77
CA ARG A 60 -22.83 5.89 17.20
C ARG A 60 -21.81 6.01 18.32
N ILE A 61 -21.80 5.05 19.26
CA ILE A 61 -20.85 5.02 20.40
C ILE A 61 -19.46 4.60 19.94
N VAL A 62 -19.37 3.61 19.06
CA VAL A 62 -18.10 3.02 18.62
C VAL A 62 -17.42 3.85 17.52
N SER A 63 -18.18 4.49 16.64
CA SER A 63 -17.67 5.23 15.49
C SER A 63 -16.60 6.28 15.81
N PRO A 64 -16.66 7.06 16.91
CA PRO A 64 -15.62 8.04 17.23
C PRO A 64 -14.29 7.40 17.67
N VAL A 65 -14.35 6.16 18.19
CA VAL A 65 -13.15 5.46 18.70
C VAL A 65 -12.46 4.67 17.59
N CYS A 66 -13.20 4.23 16.57
CA CYS A 66 -12.66 3.44 15.47
C CYS A 66 -11.45 4.05 14.76
N PRO A 67 -11.43 5.35 14.41
CA PRO A 67 -10.27 5.95 13.75
C PRO A 67 -9.01 5.89 14.63
N LEU A 68 -9.15 6.13 15.92
CA LEU A 68 -8.01 6.07 16.85
C LEU A 68 -7.45 4.66 16.96
N LEU A 69 -8.32 3.64 17.06
CA LEU A 69 -7.91 2.24 17.08
C LEU A 69 -7.26 1.84 15.76
N ALA A 70 -7.79 2.29 14.63
CA ALA A 70 -7.23 2.01 13.31
C ALA A 70 -5.83 2.60 13.17
N VAL A 71 -5.63 3.87 13.53
CA VAL A 71 -4.31 4.52 13.49
C VAL A 71 -3.32 3.79 14.40
N GLY A 72 -3.72 3.45 15.63
CA GLY A 72 -2.87 2.70 16.55
C GLY A 72 -2.49 1.31 16.00
N ALA A 73 -3.44 0.58 15.42
CA ALA A 73 -3.17 -0.73 14.82
C ALA A 73 -2.20 -0.62 13.62
N VAL A 74 -2.42 0.34 12.72
CA VAL A 74 -1.51 0.58 11.58
C VAL A 74 -0.11 0.95 12.07
N ALA A 75 0.00 1.84 13.04
CA ALA A 75 1.29 2.23 13.62
C ALA A 75 2.05 1.03 14.20
N LEU A 76 1.36 0.15 14.95
CA LEU A 76 1.97 -1.06 15.52
C LEU A 76 2.43 -2.04 14.43
N ILE A 77 1.60 -2.28 13.40
CA ILE A 77 1.94 -3.16 12.28
C ILE A 77 3.16 -2.62 11.54
N CYS A 78 3.15 -1.35 11.14
CA CYS A 78 4.25 -0.73 10.41
C CYS A 78 5.55 -0.72 11.23
N SER A 79 5.48 -0.37 12.52
CA SER A 79 6.64 -0.38 13.41
C SER A 79 7.23 -1.78 13.58
N SER A 80 6.38 -2.81 13.68
CA SER A 80 6.84 -4.20 13.76
C SER A 80 7.56 -4.65 12.49
N VAL A 81 7.05 -4.28 11.31
CA VAL A 81 7.70 -4.62 10.02
C VAL A 81 9.02 -3.88 9.86
N ILE A 82 9.06 -2.59 10.14
CA ILE A 82 10.28 -1.77 10.07
C ILE A 82 11.33 -2.28 11.05
N GLY A 83 10.92 -2.58 12.30
CA GLY A 83 11.85 -3.10 13.32
C GLY A 83 12.45 -4.44 12.95
N LYS A 84 11.66 -5.37 12.40
CA LYS A 84 12.15 -6.69 11.97
C LYS A 84 13.12 -6.65 10.79
N HIS A 85 13.02 -5.64 9.93
CA HIS A 85 13.80 -5.54 8.69
C HIS A 85 14.73 -4.33 8.68
N SER A 86 15.10 -3.80 9.85
CA SER A 86 15.92 -2.59 9.99
C SER A 86 17.25 -2.67 9.25
N GLU A 87 17.96 -3.80 9.32
CA GLU A 87 19.24 -4.00 8.62
C GLU A 87 19.08 -3.96 7.09
N ALA A 88 18.03 -4.60 6.56
CA ALA A 88 17.74 -4.58 5.14
C ALA A 88 17.33 -3.18 4.64
N ILE A 89 16.63 -2.43 5.48
CA ILE A 89 16.23 -1.04 5.21
C ILE A 89 17.46 -0.14 5.17
N LEU A 90 18.42 -0.32 6.09
CA LEU A 90 19.66 0.45 6.10
C LEU A 90 20.53 0.19 4.86
N GLY A 91 20.48 -1.02 4.30
CA GLY A 91 21.24 -1.40 3.10
C GLY A 91 20.62 -0.94 1.77
N ALA A 92 19.32 -0.99 1.63
CA ALA A 92 18.60 -0.67 0.38
C ALA A 92 17.62 0.52 0.54
N GLY A 93 17.58 1.13 1.72
CA GLY A 93 16.50 2.03 2.12
C GLY A 93 16.49 3.37 1.41
N GLN A 94 17.61 3.87 0.92
CA GLN A 94 17.66 5.19 0.25
C GLN A 94 16.86 5.17 -1.06
N ASP A 95 17.04 4.14 -1.88
CA ASP A 95 16.33 4.02 -3.15
C ASP A 95 14.84 3.78 -2.94
N ILE A 96 14.48 2.93 -1.98
CA ILE A 96 13.08 2.66 -1.61
C ILE A 96 12.44 3.94 -1.07
N LEU A 97 13.10 4.65 -0.17
CA LEU A 97 12.60 5.87 0.43
C LEU A 97 12.39 6.95 -0.64
N PHE A 98 13.35 7.13 -1.55
CA PHE A 98 13.22 8.07 -2.66
C PHE A 98 12.04 7.72 -3.58
N ALA A 99 11.92 6.45 -3.97
CA ALA A 99 10.82 5.98 -4.81
C ALA A 99 9.46 6.20 -4.15
N VAL A 100 9.34 5.93 -2.85
CA VAL A 100 8.12 6.11 -2.07
C VAL A 100 7.77 7.60 -1.92
N ILE A 101 8.76 8.46 -1.66
CA ILE A 101 8.54 9.92 -1.61
C ILE A 101 8.04 10.43 -2.96
N CYS A 102 8.68 10.03 -4.07
CA CYS A 102 8.25 10.40 -5.41
C CYS A 102 6.82 9.90 -5.71
N LEU A 103 6.50 8.66 -5.36
CA LEU A 103 5.16 8.10 -5.54
C LEU A 103 4.09 8.97 -4.89
N HIS A 104 4.28 9.30 -3.61
CA HIS A 104 3.30 10.08 -2.85
C HIS A 104 3.25 11.54 -3.29
N ALA A 105 4.40 12.18 -3.50
CA ALA A 105 4.45 13.57 -3.99
C ALA A 105 3.74 13.72 -5.34
N LEU A 106 3.98 12.79 -6.28
CA LEU A 106 3.29 12.76 -7.56
C LEU A 106 1.80 12.46 -7.40
N GLY A 107 1.43 11.55 -6.50
CA GLY A 107 0.03 11.26 -6.17
C GLY A 107 -0.72 12.48 -5.68
N PHE A 108 -0.18 13.20 -4.69
CA PHE A 108 -0.75 14.44 -4.17
C PHE A 108 -0.86 15.51 -5.27
N MET A 109 0.20 15.68 -6.05
CA MET A 109 0.24 16.64 -7.14
C MET A 109 -0.80 16.34 -8.21
N PHE A 110 -0.85 15.11 -8.71
CA PHE A 110 -1.79 14.73 -9.77
C PHE A 110 -3.23 14.71 -9.28
N GLY A 111 -3.49 14.34 -8.03
CA GLY A 111 -4.80 14.43 -7.43
C GLY A 111 -5.32 15.87 -7.39
N TYR A 112 -4.47 16.83 -6.97
CA TYR A 112 -4.82 18.23 -6.96
C TYR A 112 -5.04 18.81 -8.36
N ILE A 113 -4.05 18.61 -9.24
CA ILE A 113 -4.10 19.14 -10.61
C ILE A 113 -5.28 18.54 -11.37
N GLY A 114 -5.49 17.23 -11.28
CA GLY A 114 -6.62 16.55 -11.89
C GLY A 114 -7.96 17.16 -11.47
N ALA A 115 -8.18 17.31 -10.16
CA ALA A 115 -9.40 17.94 -9.66
C ALA A 115 -9.57 19.38 -10.17
N LYS A 116 -8.48 20.16 -10.25
CA LYS A 116 -8.53 21.53 -10.79
C LYS A 116 -8.87 21.56 -12.28
N ILE A 117 -8.37 20.62 -13.09
CA ILE A 117 -8.69 20.48 -14.51
C ILE A 117 -10.21 20.19 -14.70
N PHE A 118 -10.80 19.37 -13.81
CA PHE A 118 -12.24 19.10 -13.83
C PHE A 118 -13.10 20.21 -13.21
N GLY A 119 -12.51 21.36 -12.85
CA GLY A 119 -13.23 22.53 -12.36
C GLY A 119 -13.62 22.49 -10.89
N PHE A 120 -13.08 21.57 -10.10
CA PHE A 120 -13.38 21.50 -8.67
C PHE A 120 -12.85 22.73 -7.92
N PRO A 121 -13.58 23.24 -6.91
CA PRO A 121 -13.08 24.30 -6.05
C PRO A 121 -11.84 23.83 -5.27
N SER A 122 -10.99 24.77 -4.83
CA SER A 122 -9.71 24.45 -4.20
C SER A 122 -9.82 23.60 -2.93
N ARG A 123 -10.98 23.66 -2.23
CA ARG A 123 -11.26 22.81 -1.07
C ARG A 123 -11.35 21.33 -1.49
N ASP A 124 -12.15 21.06 -2.51
CA ASP A 124 -12.40 19.68 -2.99
C ASP A 124 -11.18 19.15 -3.73
N ALA A 125 -10.43 20.02 -4.42
CA ALA A 125 -9.17 19.66 -5.04
C ALA A 125 -8.11 19.22 -3.99
N ARG A 126 -8.08 19.84 -2.80
CA ARG A 126 -7.23 19.36 -1.70
C ARG A 126 -7.67 18.01 -1.18
N THR A 127 -8.96 17.77 -1.04
CA THR A 127 -9.49 16.45 -0.65
C THR A 127 -9.10 15.39 -1.68
N ALA A 128 -9.30 15.66 -2.97
CA ALA A 128 -8.87 14.75 -4.04
C ALA A 128 -7.35 14.50 -4.03
N SER A 129 -6.54 15.52 -3.74
CA SER A 129 -5.10 15.39 -3.56
C SER A 129 -4.76 14.38 -2.46
N ILE A 130 -5.39 14.51 -1.30
CA ILE A 130 -5.18 13.60 -0.16
C ILE A 130 -5.62 12.17 -0.52
N GLU A 131 -6.79 12.00 -1.11
CA GLU A 131 -7.31 10.68 -1.50
C GLU A 131 -6.41 9.96 -2.53
N VAL A 132 -5.85 10.69 -3.47
CA VAL A 132 -4.93 10.10 -4.48
C VAL A 132 -3.52 9.90 -3.92
N GLY A 133 -3.05 10.83 -3.08
CA GLY A 133 -1.70 10.80 -2.51
C GLY A 133 -1.52 9.81 -1.36
N MET A 134 -2.54 9.64 -0.53
CA MET A 134 -2.52 8.66 0.56
C MET A 134 -2.91 7.27 0.06
N GLN A 135 -2.09 6.28 0.40
CA GLN A 135 -2.31 4.89 0.00
C GLN A 135 -2.70 4.02 1.19
N ASN A 136 -3.44 2.93 0.93
CA ASN A 136 -3.77 1.96 1.97
C ASN A 136 -2.58 1.03 2.27
N SER A 137 -1.60 1.59 2.93
CA SER A 137 -0.34 0.90 3.25
C SER A 137 -0.54 -0.27 4.20
N ALA A 138 -1.52 -0.21 5.11
CA ALA A 138 -1.85 -1.33 5.99
C ALA A 138 -2.32 -2.55 5.19
N LEU A 139 -3.19 -2.35 4.21
CA LEU A 139 -3.58 -3.41 3.28
C LEU A 139 -2.38 -3.96 2.52
N GLY A 140 -1.48 -3.07 2.04
CA GLY A 140 -0.24 -3.47 1.37
C GLY A 140 0.63 -4.38 2.23
N VAL A 141 0.81 -4.06 3.52
CA VAL A 141 1.56 -4.91 4.47
C VAL A 141 0.90 -6.27 4.66
N VAL A 142 -0.43 -6.30 4.85
CA VAL A 142 -1.19 -7.55 5.05
C VAL A 142 -1.10 -8.45 3.82
N LEU A 143 -1.29 -7.89 2.62
CA LEU A 143 -1.18 -8.65 1.37
C LEU A 143 0.24 -9.15 1.12
N ALA A 144 1.25 -8.32 1.41
CA ALA A 144 2.65 -8.72 1.32
C ALA A 144 2.95 -9.91 2.23
N ALA A 145 2.51 -9.86 3.49
CA ALA A 145 2.71 -10.94 4.43
C ALA A 145 1.96 -12.24 4.04
N ALA A 146 0.78 -12.13 3.44
CA ALA A 146 -0.03 -13.27 3.05
C ALA A 146 0.46 -13.96 1.77
N HIS A 147 0.89 -13.18 0.77
CA HIS A 147 1.18 -13.69 -0.57
C HIS A 147 2.68 -13.72 -0.92
N PHE A 148 3.51 -12.96 -0.18
CA PHE A 148 4.94 -12.82 -0.44
C PHE A 148 5.79 -13.18 0.78
N ALA A 149 5.37 -14.16 1.57
CA ALA A 149 6.05 -14.57 2.79
C ALA A 149 7.52 -15.01 2.58
N LYS A 150 7.88 -15.42 1.35
CA LYS A 150 9.26 -15.78 0.97
C LYS A 150 10.17 -14.57 0.76
N ASP A 151 9.60 -13.39 0.54
CA ASP A 151 10.34 -12.14 0.37
C ASP A 151 9.80 -11.07 1.36
N PRO A 152 10.36 -11.04 2.57
CA PRO A 152 9.90 -10.12 3.62
C PRO A 152 10.06 -8.64 3.25
N LEU A 153 10.97 -8.31 2.31
CA LEU A 153 11.18 -6.92 1.88
C LEU A 153 9.96 -6.34 1.16
N VAL A 154 9.11 -7.17 0.58
CA VAL A 154 7.86 -6.72 -0.05
C VAL A 154 6.93 -6.01 0.95
N ALA A 155 6.93 -6.43 2.21
CA ALA A 155 6.14 -5.79 3.27
C ALA A 155 6.77 -4.47 3.79
N VAL A 156 8.07 -4.28 3.60
CA VAL A 156 8.79 -3.08 4.04
C VAL A 156 8.36 -1.86 3.23
N VAL A 157 8.17 -1.99 1.94
CA VAL A 157 7.78 -0.88 1.05
C VAL A 157 6.47 -0.20 1.51
N PRO A 158 5.35 -0.92 1.71
CA PRO A 158 4.13 -0.30 2.22
C PRO A 158 4.26 0.19 3.67
N ALA A 159 5.10 -0.41 4.50
CA ALA A 159 5.33 0.08 5.86
C ALA A 159 6.05 1.46 5.87
N ILE A 160 7.09 1.63 5.02
CA ILE A 160 7.74 2.93 4.81
C ILE A 160 6.75 3.93 4.20
N SER A 161 5.96 3.49 3.22
CA SER A 161 4.93 4.27 2.56
C SER A 161 3.93 4.87 3.57
N ALA A 162 3.48 4.09 4.57
CA ALA A 162 2.60 4.58 5.63
C ALA A 162 3.17 5.79 6.36
N THR A 163 4.45 5.75 6.69
CA THR A 163 5.13 6.86 7.36
C THR A 163 5.27 8.08 6.45
N VAL A 164 5.71 7.86 5.22
CA VAL A 164 5.96 8.94 4.25
C VAL A 164 4.69 9.71 3.92
N HIS A 165 3.60 9.02 3.54
CA HIS A 165 2.37 9.73 3.18
C HIS A 165 1.70 10.41 4.38
N SER A 166 1.88 9.89 5.60
CA SER A 166 1.38 10.54 6.81
C SER A 166 2.16 11.81 7.17
N CYS A 167 3.41 11.94 6.70
CA CYS A 167 4.19 13.16 6.87
C CYS A 167 3.94 14.19 5.77
N LEU A 168 3.54 13.75 4.57
CA LEU A 168 3.33 14.63 3.41
C LEU A 168 1.89 15.14 3.30
N GLY A 169 0.89 14.39 3.76
CA GLY A 169 -0.55 14.71 3.71
C GLY A 169 -1.04 15.38 4.96
#